data_1bbed54d94d74bdbe88f158741b5383d
#
_entry.id   1bbed54d94d74bdbe88f158741b5383d
#
_cell.length_a   1.000
_cell.length_b   1.000
_cell.length_c   1.000
_cell.angle_alpha   90.00
_cell.angle_beta   90.00
_cell.angle_gamma   90.00
#
_symmetry.space_group_name_H-M   'P 1'
#
loop_
_entity.id
_entity.type
_entity.pdbx_description
1 polymer ?
#
loop_
_entity_poly.entity_id
_entity_poly.type
_entity_poly.pdbx_seq_one_letter_code
_entity_poly.pdbx_strand_id
1 'polypeptide(L)'
;MKIKIYTDGACSGNPGKGGWAAVILDNNTNQSDVFGSEKNTTNNRMELMAPIMALKKIKSSSEITIYTDSMYVKNGITEWIKKWKLNNWKSSNKKPVKNKDLWVKLDNSCKKHKVNWKWVKAHSGNKFNNLVDQLAVSQTK
;
A
#
# COMPACT_ATOMS: atom_id res chain seq x y z
N MET A 1 3.14 20.48 1.32
CA MET A 1 3.78 19.66 2.35
C MET A 1 4.36 18.41 1.70
N LYS A 2 5.55 18.03 2.09
CA LYS A 2 6.21 16.84 1.56
C LYS A 2 6.19 15.73 2.60
N ILE A 3 5.66 14.57 2.20
CA ILE A 3 5.48 13.45 3.10
C ILE A 3 6.11 12.20 2.49
N LYS A 4 6.77 11.42 3.32
CA LYS A 4 7.27 10.10 2.93
C LYS A 4 6.48 9.04 3.68
N ILE A 5 6.08 7.99 2.97
CA ILE A 5 5.35 6.88 3.57
C ILE A 5 6.03 5.58 3.21
N TYR A 6 6.30 4.75 4.20
CA TYR A 6 6.78 3.38 4.02
C TYR A 6 5.64 2.44 4.34
N THR A 7 5.38 1.47 3.48
CA THR A 7 4.24 0.55 3.64
C THR A 7 4.68 -0.89 3.52
N ASP A 8 3.95 -1.80 4.19
CA ASP A 8 4.15 -3.23 4.02
C ASP A 8 2.88 -3.98 4.40
N GLY A 9 2.79 -5.21 3.91
CA GLY A 9 1.71 -6.13 4.24
C GLY A 9 2.27 -7.52 4.46
N ALA A 10 1.62 -8.28 5.31
CA ALA A 10 2.02 -9.63 5.62
C ALA A 10 0.78 -10.50 5.80
N CYS A 11 0.93 -11.81 5.61
CA CYS A 11 -0.16 -12.74 5.81
C CYS A 11 0.39 -14.06 6.36
N SER A 12 -0.26 -14.54 7.41
CA SER A 12 0.06 -15.83 8.02
C SER A 12 -0.78 -16.90 7.33
N GLY A 13 -0.20 -17.53 6.29
CA GLY A 13 -0.96 -18.31 5.32
C GLY A 13 -1.52 -17.40 4.22
N ASN A 14 -1.90 -17.96 3.09
CA ASN A 14 -2.35 -17.15 1.96
C ASN A 14 -3.47 -17.90 1.21
N PRO A 15 -4.75 -17.83 1.65
CA PRO A 15 -5.28 -16.84 2.61
C PRO A 15 -5.03 -17.23 4.07
N GLY A 16 -5.19 -16.22 4.94
CA GLY A 16 -5.05 -16.39 6.38
C GLY A 16 -5.13 -15.06 7.08
N LYS A 17 -4.72 -15.02 8.34
CA LYS A 17 -4.70 -13.79 9.12
C LYS A 17 -3.60 -12.87 8.58
N GLY A 18 -3.97 -11.66 8.22
CA GLY A 18 -3.04 -10.70 7.65
C GLY A 18 -2.87 -9.45 8.49
N GLY A 19 -1.77 -8.74 8.23
CA GLY A 19 -1.48 -7.48 8.86
C GLY A 19 -0.91 -6.49 7.85
N TRP A 20 -1.13 -5.21 8.12
CA TRP A 20 -0.60 -4.14 7.29
C TRP A 20 -0.04 -3.04 8.19
N ALA A 21 0.92 -2.30 7.67
CA ALA A 21 1.51 -1.21 8.43
C ALA A 21 2.02 -0.12 7.49
N ALA A 22 2.03 1.11 7.99
CA ALA A 22 2.62 2.24 7.31
C ALA A 22 3.31 3.15 8.33
N VAL A 23 4.45 3.69 7.93
CA VAL A 23 5.15 4.73 8.70
C VAL A 23 5.09 6.00 7.88
N ILE A 24 4.53 7.04 8.45
CA ILE A 24 4.34 8.34 7.80
C ILE A 24 5.34 9.33 8.38
N LEU A 25 6.18 9.91 7.54
CA LEU A 25 7.18 10.88 7.94
C LEU A 25 6.82 12.24 7.35
N ASP A 26 6.48 13.16 8.23
CA ASP A 26 6.09 14.53 7.87
C ASP A 26 7.29 15.45 8.06
N ASN A 27 7.73 16.11 6.99
CA ASN A 27 8.88 17.02 6.98
C ASN A 27 10.14 16.41 7.61
N ASN A 28 10.25 15.07 7.56
CA ASN A 28 11.38 14.29 8.10
C ASN A 28 11.57 14.40 9.61
N THR A 29 10.63 15.00 10.33
CA THR A 29 10.77 15.21 11.79
C THR A 29 9.70 14.50 12.59
N ASN A 30 8.47 14.39 12.07
CA ASN A 30 7.37 13.74 12.78
C ASN A 30 7.09 12.38 12.17
N GLN A 31 7.04 11.37 13.02
CA GLN A 31 6.76 10.00 12.61
C GLN A 31 5.42 9.55 13.19
N SER A 32 4.57 9.01 12.33
CA SER A 32 3.31 8.40 12.74
C SER A 32 3.25 6.98 12.20
N ASP A 33 2.88 6.02 13.05
CA ASP A 33 2.73 4.63 12.64
C ASP A 33 1.24 4.29 12.57
N VAL A 34 0.84 3.65 11.47
CA VAL A 34 -0.53 3.18 11.27
C VAL A 34 -0.47 1.69 10.97
N PHE A 35 -1.32 0.90 11.61
CA PHE A 35 -1.30 -0.54 11.40
C PHE A 35 -2.66 -1.16 11.74
N GLY A 36 -2.86 -2.37 11.24
CA GLY A 36 -4.09 -3.10 11.49
C GLY A 36 -4.00 -4.53 11.00
N SER A 37 -5.06 -5.27 11.21
CA SER A 37 -5.11 -6.69 10.84
C SER A 37 -6.47 -7.07 10.26
N GLU A 38 -6.49 -8.19 9.55
CA GLU A 38 -7.68 -8.80 9.00
C GLU A 38 -7.65 -10.30 9.28
N LYS A 39 -8.81 -10.89 9.59
CA LYS A 39 -8.87 -12.30 10.00
C LYS A 39 -8.63 -13.25 8.83
N ASN A 40 -9.11 -12.91 7.65
CA ASN A 40 -9.03 -13.79 6.49
C ASN A 40 -8.76 -12.93 5.24
N THR A 41 -7.51 -12.92 4.80
CA THR A 41 -7.08 -12.06 3.72
C THR A 41 -5.89 -12.68 2.98
N THR A 42 -5.25 -11.91 2.11
CA THR A 42 -4.06 -12.34 1.36
C THR A 42 -2.95 -11.32 1.50
N ASN A 43 -1.74 -11.74 1.19
CA ASN A 43 -0.59 -10.84 1.23
C ASN A 43 -0.80 -9.61 0.33
N ASN A 44 -1.27 -9.83 -0.91
CA ASN A 44 -1.50 -8.73 -1.85
C ASN A 44 -2.53 -7.73 -1.35
N ARG A 45 -3.61 -8.21 -0.70
CA ARG A 45 -4.61 -7.32 -0.14
C ARG A 45 -4.03 -6.46 0.97
N MET A 46 -3.16 -7.03 1.81
CA MET A 46 -2.52 -6.28 2.90
C MET A 46 -1.51 -5.26 2.36
N GLU A 47 -0.80 -5.60 1.29
CA GLU A 47 0.10 -4.65 0.62
C GLU A 47 -0.65 -3.45 0.04
N LEU A 48 -1.89 -3.66 -0.42
CA LEU A 48 -2.76 -2.58 -0.91
C LEU A 48 -3.38 -1.78 0.24
N MET A 49 -3.76 -2.45 1.32
CA MET A 49 -4.41 -1.82 2.46
C MET A 49 -3.50 -0.78 3.14
N ALA A 50 -2.21 -1.08 3.25
CA ALA A 50 -1.27 -0.19 3.93
C ALA A 50 -1.23 1.22 3.32
N PRO A 51 -1.00 1.40 2.02
CA PRO A 51 -1.02 2.75 1.45
C PRO A 51 -2.39 3.40 1.48
N ILE A 52 -3.48 2.64 1.32
CA ILE A 52 -4.84 3.18 1.41
C ILE A 52 -5.07 3.82 2.78
N MET A 53 -4.74 3.10 3.84
CA MET A 53 -4.97 3.58 5.20
C MET A 53 -4.03 4.73 5.57
N ALA A 54 -2.79 4.70 5.07
CA ALA A 54 -1.85 5.80 5.27
C ALA A 54 -2.34 7.08 4.61
N LEU A 55 -2.78 7.02 3.36
CA LEU A 55 -3.29 8.17 2.63
C LEU A 55 -4.56 8.74 3.28
N LYS A 56 -5.37 7.88 3.86
CA LYS A 56 -6.58 8.29 4.57
C LYS A 56 -6.28 9.16 5.79
N LYS A 57 -5.12 9.00 6.39
CA LYS A 57 -4.69 9.81 7.54
C LYS A 57 -4.25 11.22 7.14
N ILE A 58 -3.91 11.43 5.88
CA ILE A 58 -3.40 12.72 5.41
C ILE A 58 -4.57 13.54 4.88
N LYS A 59 -4.94 14.59 5.62
CA LYS A 59 -6.15 15.36 5.34
C LYS A 59 -5.96 16.44 4.29
N SER A 60 -4.78 17.05 4.24
CA SER A 60 -4.47 18.13 3.30
C SER A 60 -3.82 17.59 2.04
N SER A 61 -4.13 18.18 0.89
CA SER A 61 -3.45 17.85 -0.35
C SER A 61 -1.94 18.01 -0.19
N SER A 62 -1.17 16.99 -0.54
CA SER A 62 0.27 16.95 -0.25
C SER A 62 1.04 16.29 -1.39
N GLU A 63 2.35 16.55 -1.43
CA GLU A 63 3.27 15.82 -2.28
C GLU A 63 3.79 14.64 -1.47
N ILE A 64 3.51 13.42 -1.92
CA ILE A 64 3.77 12.19 -1.15
C ILE A 64 4.64 11.24 -1.96
N THR A 65 5.67 10.70 -1.33
CA THR A 65 6.43 9.60 -1.89
C THR A 65 6.14 8.35 -1.07
N ILE A 66 5.63 7.31 -1.73
CA ILE A 66 5.33 6.04 -1.08
C ILE A 66 6.39 5.01 -1.46
N TYR A 67 7.01 4.42 -0.44
CA TYR A 67 8.01 3.37 -0.59
C TYR A 67 7.36 2.02 -0.29
N THR A 68 7.45 1.10 -1.24
CA THR A 68 6.90 -0.25 -1.08
C THR A 68 7.89 -1.28 -1.61
N ASP A 69 7.96 -2.45 -0.98
CA ASP A 69 8.72 -3.56 -1.51
C ASP A 69 7.86 -4.48 -2.40
N SER A 70 6.58 -4.16 -2.56
CA SER A 70 5.66 -4.93 -3.38
C SER A 70 5.68 -4.47 -4.84
N MET A 71 6.21 -5.30 -5.72
CA MET A 71 6.14 -5.04 -7.16
C MET A 71 4.69 -5.08 -7.66
N TYR A 72 3.85 -5.90 -7.02
CA TYR A 72 2.43 -5.97 -7.34
C TYR A 72 1.75 -4.61 -7.18
N VAL A 73 1.99 -3.94 -6.05
CA VAL A 73 1.40 -2.61 -5.79
C VAL A 73 1.98 -1.58 -6.74
N LYS A 74 3.31 -1.52 -6.85
CA LYS A 74 3.97 -0.53 -7.70
C LYS A 74 3.52 -0.65 -9.16
N ASN A 75 3.59 -1.86 -9.73
CA ASN A 75 3.23 -2.06 -11.14
C ASN A 75 1.75 -1.85 -11.37
N GLY A 76 0.91 -2.25 -10.44
CA GLY A 76 -0.53 -2.06 -10.56
C GLY A 76 -0.91 -0.59 -10.63
N ILE A 77 -0.43 0.21 -9.68
CA ILE A 77 -0.82 1.62 -9.61
C ILE A 77 -0.18 2.47 -10.71
N THR A 78 1.01 2.11 -11.19
CA THR A 78 1.70 2.89 -12.21
C THR A 78 1.40 2.43 -13.63
N GLU A 79 1.01 1.19 -13.83
CA GLU A 79 0.83 0.63 -15.18
C GLU A 79 -0.55 -0.01 -15.37
N TRP A 80 -0.88 -1.04 -14.59
CA TRP A 80 -2.05 -1.88 -14.84
C TRP A 80 -3.38 -1.13 -14.70
N ILE A 81 -3.45 -0.21 -13.75
CA ILE A 81 -4.70 0.49 -13.42
C ILE A 81 -5.20 1.32 -14.60
N LYS A 82 -4.30 1.84 -15.42
CA LYS A 82 -4.66 2.60 -16.62
C LYS A 82 -5.41 1.72 -17.62
N LYS A 83 -4.91 0.49 -17.81
CA LYS A 83 -5.55 -0.48 -18.70
C LYS A 83 -6.88 -0.94 -18.16
N TRP A 84 -6.95 -1.17 -16.85
CA TRP A 84 -8.20 -1.60 -16.21
C TRP A 84 -9.28 -0.54 -16.34
N LYS A 85 -8.96 0.73 -16.15
CA LYS A 85 -9.93 1.82 -16.32
C LYS A 85 -10.49 1.88 -17.74
N LEU A 86 -9.62 1.68 -18.74
CA LEU A 86 -10.05 1.66 -20.14
C LEU A 86 -10.91 0.46 -20.47
N ASN A 87 -10.79 -0.62 -19.71
CA ASN A 87 -11.50 -1.87 -19.95
C ASN A 87 -12.58 -2.14 -18.90
N ASN A 88 -13.16 -1.10 -18.32
CA ASN A 88 -14.23 -1.18 -17.32
C ASN A 88 -13.87 -2.07 -16.13
N TRP A 89 -12.60 -2.03 -15.69
CA TRP A 89 -12.08 -2.82 -14.57
C TRP A 89 -12.20 -4.32 -14.79
N LYS A 90 -12.03 -4.75 -16.01
CA LYS A 90 -11.98 -6.18 -16.37
C LYS A 90 -10.59 -6.53 -16.89
N SER A 91 -10.15 -7.74 -16.58
CA SER A 91 -8.89 -8.26 -17.10
C SER A 91 -9.02 -8.57 -18.60
N SER A 92 -7.92 -8.96 -19.24
CA SER A 92 -7.91 -9.35 -20.64
C SER A 92 -8.87 -10.51 -20.94
N ASN A 93 -9.19 -11.33 -19.93
CA ASN A 93 -10.13 -12.45 -20.03
C ASN A 93 -11.57 -12.04 -19.77
N LYS A 94 -11.86 -10.74 -19.72
CA LYS A 94 -13.20 -10.18 -19.44
C LYS A 94 -13.72 -10.53 -18.04
N LYS A 95 -12.87 -11.00 -17.15
CA LYS A 95 -13.20 -11.26 -15.74
C LYS A 95 -12.93 -10.01 -14.91
N PRO A 96 -13.65 -9.80 -13.79
CA PRO A 96 -13.37 -8.67 -12.91
C PRO A 96 -11.92 -8.71 -12.44
N VAL A 97 -11.30 -7.53 -12.32
CA VAL A 97 -9.93 -7.41 -11.82
C VAL A 97 -9.88 -7.92 -10.38
N LYS A 98 -8.91 -8.78 -10.08
CA LYS A 98 -8.72 -9.30 -8.73
C LYS A 98 -8.37 -8.14 -7.79
N ASN A 99 -8.99 -8.12 -6.61
CA ASN A 99 -8.82 -7.06 -5.61
C ASN A 99 -9.29 -5.69 -6.11
N LYS A 100 -10.23 -5.67 -7.04
CA LYS A 100 -10.76 -4.42 -7.61
C LYS A 100 -11.19 -3.43 -6.53
N ASP A 101 -11.85 -3.90 -5.48
CA ASP A 101 -12.31 -3.06 -4.38
C ASP A 101 -11.18 -2.22 -3.78
N LEU A 102 -10.03 -2.83 -3.52
CA LEU A 102 -8.88 -2.15 -2.96
C LEU A 102 -8.16 -1.27 -3.99
N TRP A 103 -8.06 -1.74 -5.24
CA TRP A 103 -7.45 -0.95 -6.31
C TRP A 103 -8.22 0.35 -6.56
N VAL A 104 -9.54 0.30 -6.56
CA VAL A 104 -10.38 1.49 -6.72
C VAL A 104 -10.19 2.45 -5.56
N LYS A 105 -10.15 1.94 -4.33
CA LYS A 105 -9.92 2.76 -3.14
C LYS A 105 -8.56 3.43 -3.19
N LEU A 106 -7.52 2.71 -3.58
CA LEU A 106 -6.17 3.25 -3.68
C LEU A 106 -6.10 4.36 -4.73
N ASP A 107 -6.66 4.11 -5.91
CA ASP A 107 -6.70 5.10 -6.98
C ASP A 107 -7.39 6.38 -6.52
N ASN A 108 -8.53 6.26 -5.87
CA ASN A 108 -9.27 7.42 -5.36
C ASN A 108 -8.50 8.16 -4.27
N SER A 109 -7.81 7.42 -3.41
CA SER A 109 -7.00 8.01 -2.34
C SER A 109 -5.84 8.83 -2.90
N CYS A 110 -5.27 8.41 -4.02
CA CYS A 110 -4.16 9.12 -4.66
C CYS A 110 -4.58 10.42 -5.36
N LYS A 111 -5.84 10.53 -5.77
CA LYS A 111 -6.31 11.70 -6.53
C LYS A 111 -6.21 13.01 -5.77
N LYS A 112 -6.30 12.95 -4.45
CA LYS A 112 -6.23 14.13 -3.58
C LYS A 112 -4.82 14.69 -3.48
N HIS A 113 -3.82 13.87 -3.79
CA HIS A 113 -2.41 14.20 -3.56
C HIS A 113 -1.59 14.03 -4.83
N LYS A 114 -0.38 14.57 -4.82
CA LYS A 114 0.61 14.24 -5.83
C LYS A 114 1.45 13.09 -5.28
N VAL A 115 1.21 11.88 -5.78
CA VAL A 115 1.84 10.66 -5.23
C VAL A 115 2.89 10.11 -6.19
N ASN A 116 4.10 9.92 -5.66
CA ASN A 116 5.20 9.26 -6.37
C ASN A 116 5.43 7.91 -5.70
N TRP A 117 5.59 6.87 -6.51
CA TRP A 117 5.80 5.51 -6.03
C TRP A 117 7.24 5.09 -6.26
N LYS A 118 7.88 4.58 -5.20
CA LYS A 118 9.25 4.05 -5.28
C LYS A 118 9.28 2.64 -4.74
N TRP A 119 9.85 1.74 -5.52
CA TRP A 119 10.08 0.38 -5.06
C TRP A 119 11.39 0.32 -4.27
N VAL A 120 11.37 -0.39 -3.14
CA VAL A 120 12.55 -0.66 -2.33
C VAL A 120 12.68 -2.16 -2.20
N LYS A 121 13.91 -2.67 -2.23
CA LYS A 121 14.16 -4.09 -2.09
C LYS A 121 13.88 -4.52 -0.64
N ALA A 122 13.12 -5.60 -0.47
CA ALA A 122 12.85 -6.16 0.86
C ALA A 122 14.15 -6.57 1.54
N HIS A 123 14.24 -6.32 2.83
CA HIS A 123 15.38 -6.70 3.68
C HIS A 123 16.74 -6.16 3.18
N SER A 124 16.72 -4.97 2.58
CA SER A 124 17.93 -4.34 2.02
C SER A 124 18.66 -3.43 3.00
N GLY A 125 18.24 -3.43 4.27
CA GLY A 125 18.87 -2.57 5.29
C GLY A 125 18.21 -1.21 5.46
N ASN A 126 17.14 -0.91 4.73
CA ASN A 126 16.40 0.33 4.92
C ASN A 126 15.68 0.29 6.27
N LYS A 127 15.97 1.26 7.14
CA LYS A 127 15.45 1.30 8.51
C LYS A 127 13.91 1.29 8.56
N PHE A 128 13.28 2.15 7.76
CA PHE A 128 11.83 2.28 7.81
C PHE A 128 11.12 1.12 7.10
N ASN A 129 11.74 0.58 6.04
CA ASN A 129 11.20 -0.61 5.40
C ASN A 129 11.23 -1.80 6.36
N ASN A 130 12.31 -1.95 7.12
CA ASN A 130 12.40 -3.01 8.14
C ASN A 130 11.38 -2.81 9.25
N LEU A 131 11.16 -1.56 9.66
CA LEU A 131 10.19 -1.24 10.71
C LEU A 131 8.76 -1.60 10.28
N VAL A 132 8.34 -1.21 9.06
CA VAL A 132 6.99 -1.53 8.59
C VAL A 132 6.82 -3.03 8.40
N ASP A 133 7.86 -3.74 7.97
CA ASP A 133 7.81 -5.20 7.87
C ASP A 133 7.52 -5.82 9.24
N GLN A 134 8.26 -5.41 10.26
CA GLN A 134 8.07 -5.90 11.62
C GLN A 134 6.67 -5.58 12.14
N LEU A 135 6.19 -4.37 11.90
CA LEU A 135 4.85 -3.96 12.33
C LEU A 135 3.77 -4.78 11.63
N ALA A 136 3.88 -4.97 10.32
CA ALA A 136 2.90 -5.76 9.56
C ALA A 136 2.87 -7.22 10.04
N VAL A 137 4.04 -7.82 10.23
CA VAL A 137 4.15 -9.20 10.71
C VAL A 137 3.56 -9.32 12.11
N SER A 138 3.80 -8.34 13.00
CA SER A 138 3.26 -8.37 14.36
C SER A 138 1.73 -8.39 14.38
N GLN A 139 1.09 -7.81 13.36
CA GLN A 139 -0.38 -7.79 13.26
C GLN A 139 -0.96 -9.14 12.84
N THR A 140 -0.13 -10.06 12.36
CA THR A 140 -0.60 -11.41 11.97
C THR A 140 -0.67 -12.39 13.15
N LYS A 141 -0.25 -11.97 14.32
CA LYS A 141 -0.15 -12.85 15.51
C LYS A 141 -1.35 -12.76 16.41
#